data_0c4df717d1b7a66e9cd8c3cdb4e4f244
#
_entry.id   0c4df717d1b7a66e9cd8c3cdb4e4f244
#
_cell.length_a   1.000
_cell.length_b   1.000
_cell.length_c   1.000
_cell.angle_alpha   90.00
_cell.angle_beta   90.00
_cell.angle_gamma   90.00
#
_symmetry.space_group_name_H-M   'P 1'
#
loop_
_entity.id
_entity.type
_entity.pdbx_description
1 polymer ?
#
loop_
_entity_poly.entity_id
_entity_poly.type
_entity_poly.pdbx_seq_one_letter_code
_entity_poly.pdbx_strand_id
1 'polypeptide(L)' 'MLINGEEKALGCPIALSELLTQLGHRTAFVAVELNGTIIKQADFGSTTITDADTLEVVSFVGGG' A
#
# COMPACT_ATOMS: atom_id res chain seq x y z
N MET A 1 3.85 11.14 -1.20
CA MET A 1 4.07 9.70 -1.19
C MET A 1 4.54 9.24 -2.57
N LEU A 2 5.48 8.33 -2.58
CA LEU A 2 5.84 7.63 -3.81
C LEU A 2 5.19 6.26 -3.78
N ILE A 3 4.49 5.90 -4.85
CA ILE A 3 3.94 4.56 -4.99
C ILE A 3 4.31 4.02 -6.36
N ASN A 4 5.07 2.92 -6.34
CA ASN A 4 5.59 2.30 -7.57
C ASN A 4 6.31 3.31 -8.46
N GLY A 5 7.05 4.22 -7.84
CA GLY A 5 7.83 5.23 -8.56
C GLY A 5 7.06 6.47 -8.97
N GLU A 6 5.77 6.54 -8.70
CA GLU A 6 4.94 7.70 -9.06
C GLU A 6 4.59 8.53 -7.83
N GLU A 7 4.70 9.83 -7.95
CA GLU A 7 4.31 10.72 -6.87
C GLU A 7 2.80 10.86 -6.78
N LYS A 8 2.30 10.77 -5.55
CA LYS A 8 0.88 10.91 -5.26
C LYS A 8 0.72 11.64 -3.93
N ALA A 9 -0.08 12.67 -3.91
CA ALA A 9 -0.35 13.41 -2.68
C ALA A 9 -1.52 12.78 -1.94
N LEU A 10 -1.33 12.50 -0.65
CA LEU A 10 -2.41 11.98 0.19
C LEU A 10 -3.18 13.11 0.89
N GLY A 11 -2.47 14.15 1.31
CA GLY A 11 -3.06 15.24 2.07
C GLY A 11 -3.18 14.96 3.56
N CYS A 12 -3.44 13.72 3.94
CA CYS A 12 -3.55 13.32 5.34
C CYS A 12 -3.15 11.85 5.49
N PRO A 13 -2.75 11.43 6.69
CA PRO A 13 -2.42 10.03 6.91
C PRO A 13 -3.62 9.11 6.64
N ILE A 14 -3.33 7.92 6.15
CA ILE A 14 -4.37 6.95 5.80
C ILE A 14 -3.88 5.55 6.17
N ALA A 15 -4.78 4.68 6.58
CA ALA A 15 -4.44 3.28 6.80
C ALA A 15 -4.09 2.61 5.48
N LEU A 16 -3.07 1.75 5.49
CA LEU A 16 -2.63 1.08 4.27
C LEU A 16 -3.77 0.29 3.62
N SER A 17 -4.57 -0.41 4.42
CA SER A 17 -5.69 -1.18 3.87
C SER A 17 -6.69 -0.28 3.13
N GLU A 18 -6.95 0.90 3.66
CA GLU A 18 -7.86 1.84 3.03
C GLU A 18 -7.26 2.42 1.75
N LEU A 19 -5.97 2.75 1.80
CA LEU A 19 -5.28 3.25 0.61
C LEU A 19 -5.34 2.23 -0.53
N LEU A 20 -5.08 0.97 -0.23
CA LEU A 20 -5.13 -0.09 -1.24
C LEU A 20 -6.53 -0.21 -1.83
N THR A 21 -7.55 -0.10 -1.00
CA THR A 21 -8.94 -0.14 -1.48
C THR A 21 -9.23 1.04 -2.41
N GLN A 22 -8.79 2.23 -2.05
CA GLN A 22 -8.97 3.42 -2.89
C GLN A 22 -8.27 3.29 -4.23
N LEU A 23 -7.13 2.59 -4.25
CA LEU A 23 -6.37 2.37 -5.49
C LEU A 23 -6.93 1.21 -6.31
N GLY A 24 -7.97 0.55 -5.84
CA GLY A 24 -8.61 -0.55 -6.56
C GLY A 24 -7.96 -1.91 -6.36
N HIS A 25 -7.09 -2.05 -5.38
CA HIS A 25 -6.46 -3.33 -5.09
C HIS A 25 -7.28 -4.15 -4.09
N ARG A 26 -7.27 -5.45 -4.28
CA ARG A 26 -7.77 -6.38 -3.27
C ARG A 26 -6.62 -6.73 -2.35
N THR A 27 -6.78 -6.45 -1.06
CA THR A 27 -5.68 -6.65 -0.11
C THR A 27 -5.21 -8.11 -0.04
N ALA A 28 -6.08 -9.06 -0.36
CA ALA A 28 -5.71 -10.48 -0.36
C ALA A 28 -4.73 -10.85 -1.47
N PHE A 29 -4.58 -10.01 -2.48
CA PHE A 29 -3.81 -10.34 -3.68
C PHE A 29 -2.68 -9.36 -3.93
N VAL A 30 -2.19 -8.70 -2.89
CA VAL A 30 -1.08 -7.76 -3.05
C VAL A 30 0.01 -8.04 -2.02
N ALA A 31 1.23 -7.78 -2.43
CA ALA A 31 2.37 -7.67 -1.54
C ALA A 31 2.76 -6.20 -1.46
N VAL A 32 3.07 -5.72 -0.28
CA VAL A 32 3.38 -4.32 -0.05
C VAL A 32 4.73 -4.19 0.65
N GLU A 33 5.56 -3.32 0.12
CA GLU A 33 6.81 -2.93 0.75
C GLU A 33 6.71 -1.45 1.11
N LEU A 34 6.91 -1.15 2.37
CA LEU A 34 6.85 0.22 2.87
C LEU A 34 8.25 0.62 3.32
N ASN A 35 8.81 1.63 2.65
CA ASN A 35 10.15 2.14 2.97
C ASN A 35 11.19 1.02 3.06
N GLY A 36 11.11 0.05 2.15
CA GLY A 36 12.04 -1.06 2.11
C GLY A 36 11.68 -2.25 2.99
N THR A 37 10.56 -2.20 3.70
CA THR A 37 10.16 -3.28 4.61
C THR A 37 8.86 -3.91 4.13
N ILE A 38 8.84 -5.23 4.02
CA ILE A 38 7.63 -5.96 3.65
C ILE A 38 6.63 -5.86 4.79
N ILE A 39 5.40 -5.49 4.48
CA ILE A 39 4.31 -5.40 5.45
C ILE A 39 3.41 -6.62 5.29
N LYS A 40 3.16 -7.30 6.40
CA LYS A 40 2.27 -8.46 6.38
C LYS A 40 0.83 -8.02 6.17
N GLN A 41 0.07 -8.81 5.45
CA GLN A 41 -1.34 -8.51 5.19
C GLN A 41 -2.11 -8.26 6.48
N ALA A 42 -1.82 -9.02 7.53
CA ALA A 42 -2.50 -8.86 8.81
C ALA A 42 -2.27 -7.47 9.44
N ASP A 43 -1.21 -6.78 9.02
CA ASP A 43 -0.85 -5.47 9.56
C ASP A 43 -1.31 -4.32 8.67
N PHE A 44 -1.98 -4.58 7.57
CA PHE A 44 -2.40 -3.51 6.65
C PHE A 44 -3.33 -2.51 7.31
N GLY A 45 -4.21 -2.99 8.17
CA GLY A 45 -5.18 -2.11 8.84
C GLY A 45 -4.58 -1.25 9.94
N SER A 46 -3.44 -1.67 10.49
CA SER A 46 -2.77 -0.94 11.57
C SER A 46 -1.54 -0.17 11.10
N THR A 47 -1.24 -0.20 9.81
CA THR A 47 -0.12 0.52 9.23
C THR A 47 -0.63 1.83 8.65
N THR A 48 -0.04 2.94 9.08
CA THR A 48 -0.42 4.28 8.62
C THR A 48 0.56 4.75 7.56
N ILE A 49 0.04 5.24 6.45
CA ILE A 49 0.82 5.79 5.33
C ILE A 49 0.70 7.30 5.35
N THR A 50 1.81 7.99 5.11
CA THR A 50 1.87 9.45 5.02
C THR A 50 2.51 9.87 3.72
N ASP A 51 2.50 11.18 3.45
CA ASP A 51 3.12 11.70 2.23
C ASP A 51 4.65 11.56 2.21
N ALA A 52 5.27 11.24 3.35
CA ALA A 52 6.70 11.01 3.42
C ALA A 52 7.10 9.58 3.04
N ASP A 53 6.15 8.70 2.84
CA ASP A 53 6.42 7.27 2.66
C ASP A 53 6.63 6.89 1.20
N THR A 54 7.38 5.79 1.02
CA THR A 54 7.60 5.17 -0.28
C THR A 54 7.02 3.76 -0.24
N LEU A 55 6.11 3.50 -1.16
CA LEU A 55 5.42 2.21 -1.26
C LEU A 55 5.73 1.52 -2.57
N GLU A 56 5.88 0.20 -2.48
CA GLU A 56 5.84 -0.66 -3.65
C GLU A 56 4.73 -1.67 -3.45
N VAL A 57 3.80 -1.72 -4.40
CA VAL A 57 2.65 -2.61 -4.35
C VAL A 57 2.69 -3.51 -5.57
N VAL A 58 2.71 -4.80 -5.34
CA VAL A 58 2.70 -5.80 -6.40
C VAL A 58 1.43 -6.63 -6.27
N SER A 59 0.60 -6.59 -7.29
CA SER A 59 -0.57 -7.47 -7.37
C SER A 59 -0.13 -8.80 -7.94
N PHE A 60 -0.41 -9.88 -7.22
CA PHE A 60 -0.32 -11.18 -7.86
C PHE A 60 -1.73 -11.56 -8.25
N VAL A 61 -1.85 -11.89 -9.49
CA VAL A 61 -3.11 -12.37 -10.01
C VAL A 61 -3.28 -13.74 -9.43
N GLY A 62 -3.96 -13.79 -8.33
CA GLY A 62 -4.17 -15.03 -7.65
C GLY A 62 -4.87 -16.01 -8.56
N GLY A 63 -4.11 -16.64 -9.35
CA GLY A 63 -4.56 -17.78 -10.10
C GLY A 63 -5.96 -17.67 -10.58
N GLY A 64 -6.21 -16.55 -10.75
CA GLY A 64 -7.61 -16.42 -11.08
C GLY A 64 -8.28 -17.10 -10.04
#